data_3967f97a9508966ea3be0f9efeb999af
#
_entry.id   3967f97a9508966ea3be0f9efeb999af
#
_cell.length_a   1.000
_cell.length_b   1.000
_cell.length_c   1.000
_cell.angle_alpha   90.00
_cell.angle_beta   90.00
_cell.angle_gamma   90.00
#
_symmetry.space_group_name_H-M   'P 1'
#
loop_
_entity.id
_entity.type
_entity.pdbx_description
1 polymer ?
#
loop_
_entity_poly.entity_id
_entity_poly.type
_entity_poly.pdbx_seq_one_letter_code
_entity_poly.pdbx_strand_id
1 'polypeptide(L)'
;DLRVIKIAQLRKGSTEGADWANADVPRQYIVDDGDLLFSWSGALEAELWFGGKGALNQHLFKVTSSRFPHWYCLLWIRQHLPWFRAIAASKATTMGHIQRRHLQEAQVVIPPTPVLHAADEVIGALYGLHAQIQLESRKLAQMRELLLPQLLSGAVAIEPEMASDGA
;
A
#
# COMPACT_ATOMS: atom_id res chain seq x y z
N ASP A 1 -17.96 9.98 1.00
CA ASP A 1 -17.65 8.75 1.77
C ASP A 1 -16.32 8.17 1.30
N LEU A 2 -15.55 7.61 2.24
CA LEU A 2 -14.26 6.96 1.98
C LEU A 2 -14.37 5.46 2.23
N ARG A 3 -13.65 4.65 1.45
CA ARG A 3 -13.51 3.22 1.72
C ARG A 3 -12.59 3.00 2.93
N VAL A 4 -12.96 2.11 3.83
CA VAL A 4 -12.16 1.79 5.02
C VAL A 4 -11.07 0.79 4.65
N ILE A 5 -9.81 1.18 4.85
CA ILE A 5 -8.65 0.32 4.61
C ILE A 5 -8.36 -0.46 5.89
N LYS A 6 -8.69 -1.75 5.87
CA LYS A 6 -8.40 -2.75 6.91
C LYS A 6 -7.19 -3.60 6.48
N ILE A 7 -6.76 -4.52 7.34
CA ILE A 7 -5.66 -5.47 7.03
C ILE A 7 -5.95 -6.27 5.75
N ALA A 8 -7.22 -6.64 5.52
CA ALA A 8 -7.62 -7.37 4.33
C ALA A 8 -7.39 -6.56 3.04
N GLN A 9 -7.76 -5.26 3.06
CA GLN A 9 -7.52 -4.35 1.94
C GLN A 9 -6.02 -4.10 1.72
N LEU A 10 -5.26 -3.94 2.81
CA LEU A 10 -3.80 -3.78 2.74
C LEU A 10 -3.14 -4.97 2.03
N ARG A 11 -3.52 -6.20 2.39
CA ARG A 11 -3.02 -7.43 1.76
C ARG A 11 -3.47 -7.59 0.30
N LYS A 12 -4.69 -7.16 -0.01
CA LYS A 12 -5.24 -7.20 -1.37
C LYS A 12 -4.65 -6.10 -2.28
N GLY A 13 -4.17 -4.99 -1.69
CA GLY A 13 -3.74 -3.80 -2.42
C GLY A 13 -4.89 -3.04 -3.08
N SER A 14 -6.13 -3.21 -2.60
CA SER A 14 -7.34 -2.68 -3.23
C SER A 14 -8.41 -2.38 -2.19
N THR A 15 -9.22 -1.34 -2.44
CA THR A 15 -10.40 -1.00 -1.63
C THR A 15 -11.66 -1.78 -2.03
N GLU A 16 -11.57 -2.71 -2.98
CA GLU A 16 -12.70 -3.52 -3.40
C GLU A 16 -13.26 -4.36 -2.23
N GLY A 17 -14.58 -4.32 -2.06
CA GLY A 17 -15.26 -5.00 -0.95
C GLY A 17 -15.05 -4.36 0.42
N ALA A 18 -14.43 -3.18 0.48
CA ALA A 18 -14.27 -2.45 1.74
C ALA A 18 -15.56 -1.79 2.19
N ASP A 19 -15.73 -1.67 3.51
CA ASP A 19 -16.80 -0.88 4.11
C ASP A 19 -16.63 0.61 3.79
N TRP A 20 -17.68 1.37 4.00
CA TRP A 20 -17.67 2.82 3.89
C TRP A 20 -17.49 3.49 5.24
N ALA A 21 -16.76 4.58 5.27
CA ALA A 21 -16.66 5.50 6.39
C ALA A 21 -17.19 6.88 5.99
N ASN A 22 -17.61 7.66 6.99
CA ASN A 22 -18.00 9.06 6.77
C ASN A 22 -16.80 9.86 6.23
N ALA A 23 -17.06 10.80 5.31
CA ALA A 23 -16.05 11.68 4.73
C ALA A 23 -15.44 12.66 5.75
N ASP A 24 -16.07 12.89 6.89
CA ASP A 24 -15.58 13.76 7.98
C ASP A 24 -14.42 13.11 8.79
N VAL A 25 -13.70 12.20 8.18
CA VAL A 25 -12.51 11.57 8.77
C VAL A 25 -11.37 12.61 8.87
N PRO A 26 -10.78 12.82 10.06
CA PRO A 26 -9.63 13.71 10.21
C PRO A 26 -8.49 13.36 9.26
N ARG A 27 -7.79 14.37 8.68
CA ARG A 27 -6.77 14.19 7.64
C ARG A 27 -5.69 13.17 8.00
N GLN A 28 -5.32 13.07 9.26
CA GLN A 28 -4.33 12.09 9.74
C GLN A 28 -4.74 10.62 9.54
N TYR A 29 -6.05 10.37 9.39
CA TYR A 29 -6.60 9.03 9.10
C TYR A 29 -7.02 8.86 7.64
N ILE A 30 -6.75 9.85 6.79
CA ILE A 30 -6.93 9.71 5.35
C ILE A 30 -5.65 9.09 4.78
N VAL A 31 -5.83 8.03 4.03
CA VAL A 31 -4.76 7.31 3.31
C VAL A 31 -4.83 7.69 1.85
N ASP A 32 -3.71 8.03 1.28
CA ASP A 32 -3.52 8.30 -0.14
C ASP A 32 -2.52 7.29 -0.76
N ASP A 33 -2.43 7.23 -2.08
CA ASP A 33 -1.47 6.40 -2.78
C ASP A 33 -0.02 6.81 -2.41
N GLY A 34 0.82 5.82 -2.13
CA GLY A 34 2.21 6.00 -1.68
C GLY A 34 2.38 6.06 -0.16
N ASP A 35 1.30 6.09 0.62
CA ASP A 35 1.39 6.01 2.07
C ASP A 35 1.93 4.65 2.53
N LEU A 36 2.84 4.67 3.49
CA LEU A 36 3.32 3.46 4.16
C LEU A 36 2.36 3.07 5.28
N LEU A 37 1.76 1.90 5.16
CA LEU A 37 0.84 1.34 6.16
C LEU A 37 1.47 0.15 6.87
N PHE A 38 1.22 0.05 8.18
CA PHE A 38 1.68 -1.04 9.02
C PHE A 38 0.55 -1.53 9.93
N SER A 39 0.23 -2.83 9.91
CA SER A 39 -0.73 -3.43 10.84
C SER A 39 -0.03 -3.88 12.12
N TRP A 40 -0.57 -3.48 13.27
CA TRP A 40 -0.03 -3.81 14.59
C TRP A 40 -0.78 -4.95 15.30
N SER A 41 -1.82 -5.50 14.69
CA SER A 41 -2.62 -6.61 15.21
C SER A 41 -3.02 -7.58 14.10
N GLY A 42 -3.39 -8.81 14.47
CA GLY A 42 -3.73 -9.86 13.54
C GLY A 42 -2.55 -10.26 12.65
N ALA A 43 -2.77 -10.28 11.35
CA ALA A 43 -1.68 -10.45 10.39
C ALA A 43 -0.84 -9.15 10.33
N LEU A 44 0.36 -9.19 10.90
CA LEU A 44 1.28 -8.07 10.87
C LEU A 44 1.89 -7.93 9.48
N GLU A 45 1.53 -6.84 8.80
CA GLU A 45 1.94 -6.53 7.42
C GLU A 45 2.44 -5.09 7.34
N ALA A 46 3.38 -4.83 6.45
CA ALA A 46 3.85 -3.48 6.14
C ALA A 46 3.99 -3.32 4.63
N GLU A 47 3.26 -2.38 4.05
CA GLU A 47 3.21 -2.18 2.61
C GLU A 47 3.04 -0.70 2.26
N LEU A 48 3.56 -0.30 1.09
CA LEU A 48 3.15 0.95 0.44
C LEU A 48 1.78 0.75 -0.20
N TRP A 49 0.87 1.65 0.09
CA TRP A 49 -0.49 1.60 -0.39
C TRP A 49 -0.63 2.23 -1.76
N PHE A 50 -1.31 1.55 -2.70
CA PHE A 50 -1.64 2.06 -4.04
C PHE A 50 -3.08 1.74 -4.45
N GLY A 51 -3.94 1.41 -3.48
CA GLY A 51 -5.35 1.03 -3.71
C GLY A 51 -6.32 2.20 -3.78
N GLY A 52 -5.83 3.45 -3.83
CA GLY A 52 -6.63 4.66 -3.87
C GLY A 52 -6.92 5.26 -2.50
N LYS A 53 -7.57 6.42 -2.50
CA LYS A 53 -7.89 7.16 -1.29
C LYS A 53 -8.86 6.39 -0.40
N GLY A 54 -8.58 6.38 0.92
CA GLY A 54 -9.43 5.69 1.88
C GLY A 54 -9.27 6.19 3.31
N ALA A 55 -10.05 5.61 4.21
CA ALA A 55 -10.00 5.87 5.65
C ALA A 55 -9.20 4.78 6.36
N LEU A 56 -8.25 5.18 7.20
CA LEU A 56 -7.40 4.27 7.96
C LEU A 56 -8.19 3.56 9.06
N ASN A 57 -8.15 2.22 9.07
CA ASN A 57 -8.73 1.45 10.16
C ASN A 57 -7.85 1.51 11.42
N GLN A 58 -8.47 1.39 12.59
CA GLN A 58 -7.79 1.44 13.90
C GLN A 58 -6.68 0.39 14.10
N HIS A 59 -6.66 -0.70 13.32
CA HIS A 59 -5.64 -1.75 13.39
C HIS A 59 -4.41 -1.48 12.51
N LEU A 60 -4.39 -0.34 11.82
CA LEU A 60 -3.30 0.12 10.98
C LEU A 60 -2.68 1.41 11.50
N PHE A 61 -1.39 1.55 11.30
CA PHE A 61 -0.67 2.81 11.39
C PHE A 61 -0.36 3.34 9.99
N LYS A 62 -0.51 4.64 9.79
CA LYS A 62 0.13 5.37 8.72
C LYS A 62 1.50 5.80 9.22
N VAL A 63 2.55 5.22 8.64
CA VAL A 63 3.94 5.48 9.03
C VAL A 63 4.44 6.70 8.28
N THR A 64 4.84 7.72 9.03
CA THR A 64 5.38 8.97 8.48
C THR A 64 6.75 9.25 9.09
N SER A 65 7.65 9.85 8.32
CA SER A 65 8.94 10.33 8.80
C SER A 65 9.32 11.61 8.06
N SER A 66 9.82 12.60 8.81
CA SER A 66 10.43 13.79 8.24
C SER A 66 11.92 13.62 7.92
N ARG A 67 12.53 12.52 8.39
CA ARG A 67 13.97 12.26 8.32
C ARG A 67 14.33 11.16 7.33
N PHE A 68 13.46 10.13 7.21
CA PHE A 68 13.76 8.93 6.43
C PHE A 68 12.71 8.74 5.34
N PRO A 69 13.11 8.32 4.13
CA PRO A 69 12.18 7.98 3.06
C PRO A 69 11.35 6.73 3.42
N HIS A 70 10.17 6.61 2.82
CA HIS A 70 9.24 5.50 3.10
C HIS A 70 9.85 4.12 2.83
N TRP A 71 10.69 3.99 1.77
CA TRP A 71 11.35 2.72 1.47
C TRP A 71 12.26 2.27 2.62
N TYR A 72 12.99 3.20 3.25
CA TYR A 72 13.85 2.90 4.38
C TYR A 72 13.04 2.43 5.60
N CYS A 73 11.97 3.15 5.93
CA CYS A 73 11.05 2.76 7.00
C CYS A 73 10.43 1.39 6.74
N LEU A 74 9.96 1.15 5.51
CA LEU A 74 9.36 -0.12 5.11
C LEU A 74 10.33 -1.30 5.26
N LEU A 75 11.58 -1.16 4.79
CA LEU A 75 12.57 -2.22 4.88
C LEU A 75 12.91 -2.57 6.33
N TRP A 76 13.05 -1.57 7.21
CA TRP A 76 13.28 -1.81 8.62
C TRP A 76 12.07 -2.45 9.32
N ILE A 77 10.85 -2.01 9.02
CA ILE A 77 9.65 -2.68 9.55
C ILE A 77 9.64 -4.14 9.10
N ARG A 78 9.88 -4.41 7.80
CA ARG A 78 9.91 -5.77 7.26
C ARG A 78 11.01 -6.63 7.90
N GLN A 79 12.17 -6.06 8.20
CA GLN A 79 13.26 -6.75 8.90
C GLN A 79 12.82 -7.20 10.31
N HIS A 80 12.00 -6.41 10.99
CA HIS A 80 11.50 -6.72 12.33
C HIS A 80 10.19 -7.54 12.34
N LEU A 81 9.50 -7.69 11.20
CA LEU A 81 8.22 -8.42 11.14
C LEU A 81 8.28 -9.84 11.73
N PRO A 82 9.31 -10.66 11.49
CA PRO A 82 9.39 -12.00 12.09
C PRO A 82 9.37 -11.94 13.63
N TRP A 83 10.13 -11.01 14.21
CA TRP A 83 10.15 -10.81 15.66
C TRP A 83 8.81 -10.28 16.19
N PHE A 84 8.21 -9.28 15.54
CA PHE A 84 6.89 -8.78 15.90
C PHE A 84 5.81 -9.86 15.83
N ARG A 85 5.85 -10.71 14.80
CA ARG A 85 4.92 -11.84 14.65
C ARG A 85 5.09 -12.87 15.76
N ALA A 86 6.32 -13.16 16.18
CA ALA A 86 6.60 -14.05 17.30
C ALA A 86 6.03 -13.49 18.61
N ILE A 87 6.17 -12.18 18.88
CA ILE A 87 5.57 -11.51 20.04
C ILE A 87 4.04 -11.58 19.98
N ALA A 88 3.44 -11.28 18.85
CA ALA A 88 1.99 -11.33 18.68
C ALA A 88 1.45 -12.75 18.92
N ALA A 89 2.12 -13.77 18.37
CA ALA A 89 1.76 -15.17 18.55
C ALA A 89 1.86 -15.64 20.01
N SER A 90 2.88 -15.19 20.75
CA SER A 90 3.08 -15.58 22.16
C SER A 90 1.99 -15.07 23.11
N LYS A 91 1.21 -14.05 22.69
CA LYS A 91 0.16 -13.41 23.48
C LYS A 91 -1.25 -13.65 22.96
N ALA A 92 -1.40 -14.45 21.93
CA ALA A 92 -2.68 -14.67 21.25
C ALA A 92 -3.53 -15.68 22.03
N THR A 93 -4.48 -15.18 22.84
CA THR A 93 -5.67 -15.97 23.21
C THR A 93 -6.80 -15.81 22.19
N THR A 94 -6.82 -14.70 21.43
CA THR A 94 -7.81 -14.41 20.37
C THR A 94 -7.16 -13.77 19.15
N MET A 95 -6.73 -12.51 19.24
CA MET A 95 -6.04 -11.79 18.18
C MET A 95 -4.69 -11.27 18.70
N GLY A 96 -3.60 -11.83 18.18
CA GLY A 96 -2.25 -11.38 18.54
C GLY A 96 -2.02 -9.93 18.15
N HIS A 97 -1.31 -9.17 18.98
CA HIS A 97 -0.96 -7.79 18.70
C HIS A 97 0.38 -7.42 19.33
N ILE A 98 1.03 -6.41 18.79
CA ILE A 98 2.20 -5.76 19.36
C ILE A 98 1.80 -4.50 20.12
N GLN A 99 2.65 -4.06 21.04
CA GLN A 99 2.49 -2.82 21.80
C GLN A 99 3.53 -1.81 21.35
N ARG A 100 3.30 -0.52 21.64
CA ARG A 100 4.24 0.58 21.28
C ARG A 100 5.65 0.34 21.79
N ARG A 101 5.81 -0.26 22.97
CA ARG A 101 7.14 -0.60 23.54
C ARG A 101 7.94 -1.51 22.61
N HIS A 102 7.31 -2.47 21.93
CA HIS A 102 8.01 -3.38 21.02
C HIS A 102 8.54 -2.63 19.80
N LEU A 103 7.84 -1.57 19.33
CA LEU A 103 8.37 -0.68 18.31
C LEU A 103 9.58 0.12 18.80
N GLN A 104 9.59 0.55 20.07
CA GLN A 104 10.71 1.27 20.70
C GLN A 104 11.93 0.38 20.94
N GLU A 105 11.69 -0.92 21.19
CA GLU A 105 12.74 -1.93 21.36
C GLU A 105 13.38 -2.35 20.02
N ALA A 106 12.72 -2.10 18.90
CA ALA A 106 13.21 -2.42 17.57
C ALA A 106 14.37 -1.50 17.20
N GLN A 107 15.59 -2.05 17.21
CA GLN A 107 16.79 -1.31 16.87
C GLN A 107 16.97 -1.21 15.35
N VAL A 108 17.33 -0.02 14.87
CA VAL A 108 17.62 0.25 13.48
C VAL A 108 19.02 0.85 13.35
N VAL A 109 19.73 0.49 12.29
CA VAL A 109 21.01 1.12 11.97
C VAL A 109 20.75 2.40 11.19
N ILE A 110 21.18 3.53 11.72
CA ILE A 110 21.06 4.82 11.04
C ILE A 110 22.36 5.08 10.28
N PRO A 111 22.34 5.03 8.93
CA PRO A 111 23.52 5.31 8.14
C PRO A 111 23.87 6.81 8.18
N PRO A 112 25.14 7.18 7.93
CA PRO A 112 25.49 8.58 7.68
C PRO A 112 24.67 9.17 6.53
N THR A 113 24.33 10.46 6.63
CA THR A 113 23.50 11.15 5.63
C THR A 113 23.97 10.95 4.18
N PRO A 114 25.28 11.04 3.85
CA PRO A 114 25.70 10.81 2.47
C PRO A 114 25.39 9.39 1.95
N VAL A 115 25.48 8.38 2.84
CA VAL A 115 25.18 6.99 2.48
C VAL A 115 23.67 6.83 2.24
N LEU A 116 22.84 7.46 3.07
CA LEU A 116 21.38 7.43 2.89
C LEU A 116 20.98 8.12 1.57
N HIS A 117 21.60 9.25 1.23
CA HIS A 117 21.34 9.94 -0.05
C HIS A 117 21.76 9.09 -1.24
N ALA A 118 22.97 8.52 -1.24
CA ALA A 118 23.40 7.64 -2.32
C ALA A 118 22.50 6.39 -2.47
N ALA A 119 22.03 5.83 -1.35
CA ALA A 119 21.07 4.75 -1.37
C ALA A 119 19.70 5.19 -1.91
N ASP A 120 19.26 6.40 -1.60
CA ASP A 120 17.97 6.94 -2.07
C ASP A 120 17.98 7.19 -3.60
N GLU A 121 19.09 7.59 -4.20
CA GLU A 121 19.22 7.71 -5.65
C GLU A 121 18.93 6.39 -6.38
N VAL A 122 19.31 5.25 -5.80
CA VAL A 122 19.11 3.93 -6.40
C VAL A 122 17.82 3.29 -5.90
N ILE A 123 17.71 3.10 -4.59
CA ILE A 123 16.59 2.38 -3.98
C ILE A 123 15.31 3.21 -4.09
N GLY A 124 15.39 4.53 -3.86
CA GLY A 124 14.28 5.46 -4.02
C GLY A 124 13.74 5.45 -5.45
N ALA A 125 14.63 5.45 -6.46
CA ALA A 125 14.23 5.34 -7.86
C ALA A 125 13.50 4.03 -8.16
N LEU A 126 13.96 2.90 -7.61
CA LEU A 126 13.28 1.60 -7.76
C LEU A 126 11.88 1.59 -7.13
N TYR A 127 11.74 2.18 -5.93
CA TYR A 127 10.44 2.33 -5.28
C TYR A 127 9.53 3.32 -6.03
N GLY A 128 10.10 4.38 -6.62
CA GLY A 128 9.37 5.30 -7.50
C GLY A 128 8.82 4.58 -8.74
N LEU A 129 9.65 3.77 -9.40
CA LEU A 129 9.22 2.95 -10.53
C LEU A 129 8.15 1.94 -10.13
N HIS A 130 8.32 1.27 -8.98
CA HIS A 130 7.30 0.38 -8.43
C HIS A 130 5.96 1.10 -8.23
N ALA A 131 5.99 2.31 -7.65
CA ALA A 131 4.79 3.12 -7.46
C ALA A 131 4.09 3.44 -8.80
N GLN A 132 4.84 3.86 -9.83
CA GLN A 132 4.30 4.12 -11.16
C GLN A 132 3.62 2.89 -11.75
N ILE A 133 4.28 1.72 -11.70
CA ILE A 133 3.73 0.46 -12.21
C ILE A 133 2.43 0.10 -11.49
N GLN A 134 2.36 0.25 -10.16
CA GLN A 134 1.14 -0.03 -9.39
C GLN A 134 -0.02 0.88 -9.78
N LEU A 135 0.25 2.19 -9.93
CA LEU A 135 -0.75 3.17 -10.33
C LEU A 135 -1.26 2.93 -11.76
N GLU A 136 -0.36 2.63 -12.69
CA GLU A 136 -0.71 2.30 -14.06
C GLU A 136 -1.52 1.00 -14.15
N SER A 137 -1.10 -0.04 -13.45
CA SER A 137 -1.83 -1.31 -13.40
C SER A 137 -3.25 -1.13 -12.87
N ARG A 138 -3.43 -0.32 -11.83
CA ARG A 138 -4.76 0.00 -11.30
C ARG A 138 -5.60 0.77 -12.33
N LYS A 139 -5.01 1.76 -12.99
CA LYS A 139 -5.69 2.53 -14.04
C LYS A 139 -6.15 1.62 -15.19
N LEU A 140 -5.27 0.75 -15.68
CA LEU A 140 -5.60 -0.20 -16.73
C LEU A 140 -6.71 -1.18 -16.30
N ALA A 141 -6.67 -1.67 -15.06
CA ALA A 141 -7.75 -2.50 -14.53
C ALA A 141 -9.09 -1.76 -14.51
N GLN A 142 -9.12 -0.50 -14.06
CA GLN A 142 -10.32 0.33 -14.07
C GLN A 142 -10.84 0.57 -15.50
N MET A 143 -9.96 0.85 -16.45
CA MET A 143 -10.32 1.01 -17.86
C MET A 143 -10.92 -0.29 -18.43
N ARG A 144 -10.33 -1.43 -18.14
CA ARG A 144 -10.87 -2.74 -18.56
C ARG A 144 -12.28 -2.96 -18.00
N GLU A 145 -12.51 -2.72 -16.71
CA GLU A 145 -13.83 -2.88 -16.09
C GLU A 145 -14.89 -1.93 -16.70
N LEU A 146 -14.49 -0.75 -17.14
CA LEU A 146 -15.38 0.20 -17.82
C LEU A 146 -15.68 -0.19 -19.27
N LEU A 147 -14.68 -0.67 -20.00
CA LEU A 147 -14.80 -0.92 -21.44
C LEU A 147 -15.39 -2.30 -21.75
N LEU A 148 -15.06 -3.33 -20.95
CA LEU A 148 -15.48 -4.70 -21.23
C LEU A 148 -17.02 -4.86 -21.36
N PRO A 149 -17.86 -4.30 -20.47
CA PRO A 149 -19.30 -4.37 -20.63
C PRO A 149 -19.81 -3.65 -21.89
N GLN A 150 -19.17 -2.54 -22.27
CA GLN A 150 -19.56 -1.76 -23.45
C GLN A 150 -19.22 -2.50 -24.75
N LEU A 151 -18.08 -3.17 -24.79
CA LEU A 151 -17.69 -4.03 -25.92
C LEU A 151 -18.59 -5.24 -26.05
N LEU A 152 -18.88 -5.92 -24.93
CA LEU A 152 -19.74 -7.12 -24.93
C LEU A 152 -21.20 -6.81 -25.29
N SER A 153 -21.69 -5.60 -24.96
CA SER A 153 -23.03 -5.16 -25.31
C SER A 153 -23.15 -4.60 -26.72
N GLY A 154 -22.02 -4.40 -27.43
CA GLY A 154 -21.98 -3.75 -28.73
C GLY A 154 -22.20 -2.23 -28.69
N ALA A 155 -22.20 -1.62 -27.50
CA ALA A 155 -22.32 -0.16 -27.34
C ALA A 155 -21.09 0.57 -27.90
N VAL A 156 -19.94 -0.09 -27.94
CA VAL A 156 -18.72 0.36 -28.61
C VAL A 156 -18.32 -0.71 -29.64
N ALA A 157 -18.25 -0.34 -30.90
CA ALA A 157 -17.72 -1.21 -31.97
C ALA A 157 -16.21 -1.04 -32.11
N ILE A 158 -15.50 -2.14 -32.28
CA ILE A 158 -14.10 -2.12 -32.70
C ILE A 158 -14.10 -2.11 -34.21
N GLU A 159 -13.66 -1.00 -34.82
CA GLU A 159 -13.40 -0.99 -36.28
C GLU A 159 -12.21 -1.93 -36.55
N PRO A 160 -12.35 -2.90 -37.44
CA PRO A 160 -11.21 -3.73 -37.81
C PRO A 160 -10.15 -2.84 -38.47
N GLU A 161 -8.94 -2.89 -37.94
CA GLU A 161 -7.79 -2.24 -38.56
C GLU A 161 -7.64 -2.82 -39.97
N MET A 162 -7.93 -1.99 -40.99
CA MET A 162 -7.74 -2.38 -42.36
C MET A 162 -6.28 -2.71 -42.55
N ALA A 163 -5.98 -4.00 -42.71
CA ALA A 163 -4.65 -4.42 -43.12
C ALA A 163 -4.31 -3.66 -44.41
N SER A 164 -3.33 -2.76 -44.31
CA SER A 164 -2.78 -2.14 -45.53
C SER A 164 -2.04 -3.24 -46.26
N ASP A 165 -2.73 -3.85 -47.25
CA ASP A 165 -2.09 -4.69 -48.26
C ASP A 165 -1.03 -3.84 -48.94
N GLY A 166 0.23 -4.06 -48.53
CA GLY A 166 1.38 -3.50 -49.19
C GLY A 166 1.52 -4.21 -50.57
N ALA A 167 1.22 -3.49 -51.62
CA ALA A 167 1.65 -3.82 -52.96
C ALA A 167 3.08 -3.38 -53.18
#